data_3cad1f101aa2d64dc3933ef63907557c
#
_entry.id   3cad1f101aa2d64dc3933ef63907557c
#
_cell.length_a   1.000
_cell.length_b   1.000
_cell.length_c   1.000
_cell.angle_alpha   90.00
_cell.angle_beta   90.00
_cell.angle_gamma   90.00
#
_symmetry.space_group_name_H-M   'P 1'
#
loop_
_entity.id
_entity.type
_entity.pdbx_description
1 polymer ?
#
loop_
_entity_poly.entity_id
_entity_poly.type
_entity_poly.pdbx_seq_one_letter_code
_entity_poly.pdbx_strand_id
1 'polypeptide(L)'
;QLFAGAKVRNIEGYNKLYPDKKMPYILLIVDEFADLMNVAAKEVEVLIQRLTQKARAAGIHLILATQRPSADVITGVIKSNIPSRIAFMVESGLNSRIILDEGGAESLLGKGDMLFKQAGALSTVRIQGAFISDEEVEDVVNYVRAECIRQESHVVYEPIDLSIPEKTEKEDEMVEEQDDLMPEASEWVLDTKRASVSALQRRFRIGYTRAGRLMDTMERLGIVGPAEGAKPRDILVDKEQLSDILAGGKKEEPSD
;
A
#
# COMPACT_ATOMS: atom_id res chain seq x y z
N GLN A 1 -15.58 1.51 -8.78
CA GLN A 1 -17.02 1.43 -9.05
C GLN A 1 -17.39 2.04 -10.41
N LEU A 2 -16.88 3.25 -10.78
CA LEU A 2 -17.22 3.93 -12.04
C LEU A 2 -16.90 3.10 -13.30
N PHE A 3 -15.72 2.49 -13.39
CA PHE A 3 -15.34 1.65 -14.53
C PHE A 3 -16.18 0.39 -14.65
N ALA A 4 -16.52 -0.23 -13.52
CA ALA A 4 -17.40 -1.40 -13.52
C ALA A 4 -18.83 -1.04 -13.99
N GLY A 5 -19.38 0.08 -13.52
CA GLY A 5 -20.68 0.58 -13.97
C GLY A 5 -20.70 0.91 -15.47
N ALA A 6 -19.61 1.47 -15.99
CA ALA A 6 -19.45 1.75 -17.42
C ALA A 6 -19.01 0.55 -18.27
N LYS A 7 -18.77 -0.62 -17.65
CA LYS A 7 -18.26 -1.85 -18.29
C LYS A 7 -16.95 -1.65 -19.06
N VAL A 8 -16.08 -0.78 -18.57
CA VAL A 8 -14.75 -0.50 -19.13
C VAL A 8 -13.66 -0.94 -18.17
N ARG A 9 -12.42 -1.17 -18.68
CA ARG A 9 -11.31 -1.70 -17.90
C ARG A 9 -10.35 -0.63 -17.37
N ASN A 10 -10.38 0.58 -17.97
CA ASN A 10 -9.42 1.64 -17.67
C ASN A 10 -9.99 3.02 -17.97
N ILE A 11 -9.25 4.06 -17.57
CA ILE A 11 -9.59 5.47 -17.78
C ILE A 11 -9.72 5.82 -19.27
N GLU A 12 -8.90 5.24 -20.15
CA GLU A 12 -8.97 5.51 -21.60
C GLU A 12 -10.30 5.05 -22.19
N GLY A 13 -10.73 3.83 -21.82
CA GLY A 13 -12.04 3.30 -22.22
C GLY A 13 -13.17 4.14 -21.68
N TYR A 14 -13.08 4.60 -20.43
CA TYR A 14 -14.05 5.49 -19.83
C TYR A 14 -14.14 6.83 -20.57
N ASN A 15 -13.01 7.47 -20.82
CA ASN A 15 -12.91 8.76 -21.47
C ASN A 15 -13.36 8.73 -22.96
N LYS A 16 -13.23 7.58 -23.61
CA LYS A 16 -13.80 7.37 -24.96
C LYS A 16 -15.32 7.27 -24.93
N LEU A 17 -15.87 6.65 -23.89
CA LEU A 17 -17.31 6.44 -23.75
C LEU A 17 -18.02 7.72 -23.30
N TYR A 18 -17.34 8.56 -22.50
CA TYR A 18 -17.87 9.80 -21.93
C TYR A 18 -17.00 11.01 -22.30
N PRO A 19 -16.97 11.46 -23.56
CA PRO A 19 -16.09 12.53 -24.02
C PRO A 19 -16.36 13.88 -23.33
N ASP A 20 -17.61 14.12 -22.90
CA ASP A 20 -18.03 15.35 -22.21
C ASP A 20 -17.80 15.29 -20.68
N LYS A 21 -17.46 14.12 -20.15
CA LYS A 21 -17.20 13.88 -18.71
C LYS A 21 -15.89 13.10 -18.51
N LYS A 22 -14.85 13.53 -19.18
CA LYS A 22 -13.56 12.88 -19.09
C LYS A 22 -13.00 12.95 -17.67
N MET A 23 -12.51 11.83 -17.19
CA MET A 23 -11.71 11.81 -15.97
C MET A 23 -10.27 12.27 -16.27
N PRO A 24 -9.69 13.16 -15.46
CA PRO A 24 -8.30 13.56 -15.61
C PRO A 24 -7.35 12.44 -15.17
N TYR A 25 -6.14 12.44 -15.75
CA TYR A 25 -5.03 11.69 -15.17
C TYR A 25 -4.56 12.39 -13.90
N ILE A 26 -4.13 11.60 -12.93
CA ILE A 26 -3.60 12.11 -11.65
C ILE A 26 -2.11 11.80 -11.61
N LEU A 27 -1.30 12.83 -11.37
CA LEU A 27 0.11 12.70 -11.09
C LEU A 27 0.36 13.03 -9.62
N LEU A 28 0.80 12.03 -8.86
CA LEU A 28 1.19 12.18 -7.45
C LEU A 28 2.71 12.22 -7.36
N ILE A 29 3.25 13.32 -6.84
CA ILE A 29 4.68 13.54 -6.68
C ILE A 29 4.99 13.65 -5.18
N VAL A 30 5.92 12.82 -4.70
CA VAL A 30 6.46 12.87 -3.35
C VAL A 30 7.92 13.33 -3.46
N ASP A 31 8.21 14.52 -2.96
CA ASP A 31 9.51 15.18 -3.11
C ASP A 31 10.60 14.54 -2.23
N GLU A 32 10.31 14.27 -0.95
CA GLU A 32 11.23 13.55 -0.05
C GLU A 32 10.52 12.34 0.57
N PHE A 33 10.67 11.19 -0.10
CA PHE A 33 10.02 9.95 0.30
C PHE A 33 10.55 9.40 1.64
N ALA A 34 11.82 9.70 1.97
CA ALA A 34 12.41 9.25 3.23
C ALA A 34 11.67 9.79 4.45
N ASP A 35 11.09 10.99 4.37
CA ASP A 35 10.37 11.56 5.51
C ASP A 35 9.07 10.79 5.80
N LEU A 36 8.39 10.30 4.77
CA LEU A 36 7.23 9.43 4.96
C LEU A 36 7.63 8.07 5.56
N MET A 37 8.72 7.49 5.06
CA MET A 37 9.22 6.21 5.56
C MET A 37 9.70 6.28 7.01
N ASN A 38 10.28 7.40 7.44
CA ASN A 38 10.71 7.60 8.82
C ASN A 38 9.53 7.65 9.81
N VAL A 39 8.36 8.14 9.37
CA VAL A 39 7.19 8.30 10.24
C VAL A 39 6.35 7.02 10.29
N ALA A 40 6.10 6.38 9.15
CA ALA A 40 5.10 5.33 9.04
C ALA A 40 5.44 4.31 7.93
N ALA A 41 6.66 3.72 7.96
CA ALA A 41 7.17 2.86 6.88
C ALA A 41 6.20 1.74 6.46
N LYS A 42 5.65 1.00 7.44
CA LYS A 42 4.77 -0.14 7.16
C LYS A 42 3.45 0.27 6.49
N GLU A 43 2.82 1.33 6.99
CA GLU A 43 1.59 1.87 6.42
C GLU A 43 1.83 2.41 5.02
N VAL A 44 2.93 3.14 4.81
CA VAL A 44 3.31 3.69 3.51
C VAL A 44 3.56 2.59 2.49
N GLU A 45 4.28 1.53 2.84
CA GLU A 45 4.49 0.38 1.96
C GLU A 45 3.17 -0.28 1.54
N VAL A 46 2.27 -0.53 2.48
CA VAL A 46 0.94 -1.11 2.21
C VAL A 46 0.12 -0.21 1.28
N LEU A 47 0.11 1.11 1.54
CA LEU A 47 -0.63 2.07 0.72
C LEU A 47 -0.06 2.16 -0.70
N ILE A 48 1.26 2.18 -0.87
CA ILE A 48 1.92 2.16 -2.19
C ILE A 48 1.59 0.87 -2.93
N GLN A 49 1.66 -0.27 -2.26
CA GLN A 49 1.31 -1.55 -2.87
C GLN A 49 -0.15 -1.56 -3.35
N ARG A 50 -1.10 -1.10 -2.54
CA ARG A 50 -2.51 -0.99 -2.93
C ARG A 50 -2.72 0.00 -4.07
N LEU A 51 -2.03 1.14 -4.02
CA LEU A 51 -2.12 2.17 -5.04
C LEU A 51 -1.60 1.65 -6.38
N THR A 52 -0.41 1.08 -6.44
CA THR A 52 0.23 0.62 -7.67
C THR A 52 -0.54 -0.52 -8.35
N GLN A 53 -1.18 -1.39 -7.59
CA GLN A 53 -2.04 -2.46 -8.13
C GLN A 53 -3.26 -1.93 -8.90
N LYS A 54 -3.81 -0.78 -8.52
CA LYS A 54 -5.04 -0.20 -9.08
C LYS A 54 -4.80 1.06 -9.91
N ALA A 55 -3.69 1.75 -9.67
CA ALA A 55 -3.38 3.06 -10.23
C ALA A 55 -3.29 3.07 -11.75
N ARG A 56 -2.66 2.05 -12.35
CA ARG A 56 -2.47 1.97 -13.81
C ARG A 56 -3.79 2.06 -14.57
N ALA A 57 -4.78 1.30 -14.17
CA ALA A 57 -6.09 1.31 -14.80
C ALA A 57 -6.86 2.62 -14.55
N ALA A 58 -6.63 3.24 -13.40
CA ALA A 58 -7.27 4.50 -13.00
C ALA A 58 -6.59 5.75 -13.57
N GLY A 59 -5.45 5.61 -14.26
CA GLY A 59 -4.69 6.76 -14.79
C GLY A 59 -4.00 7.55 -13.70
N ILE A 60 -3.58 6.91 -12.62
CA ILE A 60 -2.82 7.53 -11.54
C ILE A 60 -1.34 7.15 -11.72
N HIS A 61 -0.48 8.16 -11.76
CA HIS A 61 0.96 8.02 -11.88
C HIS A 61 1.64 8.51 -10.61
N LEU A 62 2.67 7.79 -10.18
CA LEU A 62 3.39 8.07 -8.93
C LEU A 62 4.87 8.31 -9.23
N ILE A 63 5.39 9.42 -8.70
CA ILE A 63 6.81 9.76 -8.71
C ILE A 63 7.24 9.89 -7.25
N LEU A 64 8.18 9.04 -6.82
CA LEU A 64 8.81 9.11 -5.51
C LEU A 64 10.23 9.59 -5.68
N ALA A 65 10.57 10.73 -5.08
CA ALA A 65 11.93 11.24 -5.03
C ALA A 65 12.47 11.17 -3.59
N THR A 66 13.78 11.03 -3.45
CA THR A 66 14.47 11.10 -2.16
C THR A 66 15.92 11.47 -2.35
N GLN A 67 16.46 12.23 -1.42
CA GLN A 67 17.89 12.54 -1.29
C GLN A 67 18.61 11.54 -0.37
N ARG A 68 17.88 10.57 0.21
CA ARG A 68 18.41 9.56 1.15
C ARG A 68 18.21 8.16 0.60
N PRO A 69 19.07 7.70 -0.34
CA PRO A 69 18.92 6.40 -0.96
C PRO A 69 19.45 5.28 -0.05
N SER A 70 18.80 5.03 1.05
CA SER A 70 19.12 3.96 2.02
C SER A 70 18.19 2.75 1.84
N ALA A 71 18.59 1.59 2.34
CA ALA A 71 17.85 0.34 2.17
C ALA A 71 16.52 0.29 2.94
N ASP A 72 16.39 1.07 4.00
CA ASP A 72 15.18 1.27 4.80
C ASP A 72 14.18 2.23 4.14
N VAL A 73 14.64 3.10 3.24
CA VAL A 73 13.80 3.99 2.43
C VAL A 73 13.40 3.32 1.11
N ILE A 74 14.37 2.78 0.37
CA ILE A 74 14.14 2.12 -0.93
C ILE A 74 14.10 0.61 -0.72
N THR A 75 13.03 0.15 -0.09
CA THR A 75 12.86 -1.27 0.29
C THR A 75 12.56 -2.16 -0.91
N GLY A 76 12.64 -3.48 -0.71
CA GLY A 76 12.27 -4.47 -1.72
C GLY A 76 10.81 -4.34 -2.16
N VAL A 77 9.91 -3.97 -1.25
CA VAL A 77 8.49 -3.74 -1.53
C VAL A 77 8.32 -2.54 -2.47
N ILE A 78 9.00 -1.43 -2.19
CA ILE A 78 8.98 -0.24 -3.05
C ILE A 78 9.53 -0.56 -4.43
N LYS A 79 10.70 -1.20 -4.52
CA LYS A 79 11.33 -1.55 -5.80
C LYS A 79 10.49 -2.48 -6.68
N SER A 80 9.77 -3.42 -6.08
CA SER A 80 8.90 -4.36 -6.82
C SER A 80 7.64 -3.68 -7.37
N ASN A 81 7.15 -2.65 -6.71
CA ASN A 81 5.94 -1.93 -7.08
C ASN A 81 6.22 -0.70 -7.97
N ILE A 82 7.43 -0.14 -7.90
CA ILE A 82 7.90 0.98 -8.73
C ILE A 82 9.17 0.52 -9.49
N PRO A 83 9.00 -0.21 -10.59
CA PRO A 83 10.11 -0.87 -11.27
C PRO A 83 10.95 0.07 -12.15
N SER A 84 10.41 1.21 -12.58
CA SER A 84 11.17 2.23 -13.32
C SER A 84 11.88 3.14 -12.34
N ARG A 85 13.19 3.30 -12.49
CA ARG A 85 14.02 4.02 -11.51
C ARG A 85 15.04 4.91 -12.20
N ILE A 86 15.31 6.05 -11.57
CA ILE A 86 16.33 7.01 -12.00
C ILE A 86 17.29 7.23 -10.83
N ALA A 87 18.58 7.17 -11.09
CA ALA A 87 19.59 7.64 -10.16
C ALA A 87 20.40 8.76 -10.79
N PHE A 88 20.43 9.90 -10.13
CA PHE A 88 21.44 10.92 -10.35
C PHE A 88 22.75 10.53 -9.66
N MET A 89 23.76 11.41 -9.72
CA MET A 89 25.03 11.17 -9.05
C MET A 89 24.81 10.91 -7.55
N VAL A 90 25.39 9.83 -7.05
CA VAL A 90 25.34 9.42 -5.64
C VAL A 90 26.75 9.30 -5.06
N GLU A 91 26.87 9.32 -3.74
CA GLU A 91 28.16 9.31 -3.05
C GLU A 91 28.91 7.97 -3.15
N SER A 92 28.21 6.86 -3.34
CA SER A 92 28.84 5.53 -3.33
C SER A 92 28.15 4.52 -4.25
N GLY A 93 28.92 3.52 -4.70
CA GLY A 93 28.38 2.39 -5.45
C GLY A 93 27.36 1.56 -4.66
N LEU A 94 27.35 1.64 -3.33
CA LEU A 94 26.31 1.05 -2.50
C LEU A 94 24.95 1.76 -2.74
N ASN A 95 24.94 3.08 -2.71
CA ASN A 95 23.74 3.89 -2.98
C ASN A 95 23.21 3.63 -4.40
N SER A 96 24.11 3.52 -5.39
CA SER A 96 23.72 3.12 -6.76
C SER A 96 22.99 1.76 -6.77
N ARG A 97 23.53 0.75 -6.08
CA ARG A 97 22.92 -0.58 -6.00
C ARG A 97 21.59 -0.57 -5.24
N ILE A 98 21.44 0.24 -4.21
CA ILE A 98 20.16 0.40 -3.50
C ILE A 98 19.08 0.87 -4.47
N ILE A 99 19.38 1.85 -5.33
CA ILE A 99 18.41 2.42 -6.27
C ILE A 99 18.22 1.49 -7.48
N LEU A 100 19.30 1.14 -8.16
CA LEU A 100 19.26 0.52 -9.50
C LEU A 100 19.46 -1.00 -9.51
N ASP A 101 19.85 -1.58 -8.39
CA ASP A 101 20.36 -2.96 -8.25
C ASP A 101 21.71 -3.19 -8.98
N GLU A 102 22.35 -2.11 -9.43
CA GLU A 102 23.66 -2.10 -10.12
C GLU A 102 24.47 -0.84 -9.75
N GLY A 103 25.78 -0.89 -9.89
CA GLY A 103 26.65 0.27 -9.69
C GLY A 103 26.66 1.18 -10.90
N GLY A 104 27.34 2.32 -10.76
CA GLY A 104 27.59 3.26 -11.88
C GLY A 104 27.11 4.68 -11.62
N ALA A 105 26.10 4.88 -10.79
CA ALA A 105 25.59 6.22 -10.49
C ALA A 105 26.61 7.07 -9.68
N GLU A 106 27.53 6.43 -8.96
CA GLU A 106 28.67 7.09 -8.28
C GLU A 106 29.68 7.73 -9.23
N SER A 107 29.67 7.32 -10.51
CA SER A 107 30.59 7.81 -11.54
C SER A 107 29.95 8.87 -12.45
N LEU A 108 28.73 9.30 -12.16
CA LEU A 108 28.03 10.32 -12.91
C LEU A 108 28.64 11.73 -12.66
N LEU A 109 28.46 12.64 -13.62
CA LEU A 109 29.08 13.96 -13.60
C LEU A 109 28.26 15.02 -12.81
N GLY A 110 27.07 14.65 -12.33
CA GLY A 110 26.12 15.61 -11.73
C GLY A 110 25.40 16.45 -12.78
N LYS A 111 24.74 17.54 -12.35
CA LYS A 111 24.04 18.49 -13.24
C LYS A 111 23.05 17.85 -14.22
N GLY A 112 22.28 16.87 -13.74
CA GLY A 112 21.28 16.18 -14.55
C GLY A 112 21.79 14.94 -15.30
N ASP A 113 23.07 14.58 -15.20
CA ASP A 113 23.60 13.30 -15.67
C ASP A 113 23.01 12.18 -14.79
N MET A 114 22.36 11.20 -15.41
CA MET A 114 21.59 10.18 -14.71
C MET A 114 21.65 8.80 -15.38
N LEU A 115 21.39 7.77 -14.59
CA LEU A 115 21.11 6.42 -15.07
C LEU A 115 19.61 6.14 -14.93
N PHE A 116 19.00 5.73 -16.03
CA PHE A 116 17.60 5.34 -16.08
C PHE A 116 17.45 3.84 -16.27
N LYS A 117 16.73 3.19 -15.37
CA LYS A 117 16.33 1.78 -15.47
C LYS A 117 14.84 1.70 -15.76
N GLN A 118 14.50 1.35 -16.98
CA GLN A 118 13.12 1.15 -17.39
C GLN A 118 12.58 -0.17 -16.80
N ALA A 119 11.30 -0.21 -16.51
CA ALA A 119 10.62 -1.44 -16.09
C ALA A 119 10.85 -2.58 -17.10
N GLY A 120 11.36 -3.71 -16.61
CA GLY A 120 11.67 -4.88 -17.45
C GLY A 120 12.98 -4.82 -18.22
N ALA A 121 13.74 -3.71 -18.14
CA ALA A 121 15.07 -3.62 -18.75
C ALA A 121 16.12 -4.38 -17.93
N LEU A 122 17.06 -5.05 -18.63
CA LEU A 122 18.18 -5.75 -18.01
C LEU A 122 19.31 -4.82 -17.59
N SER A 123 19.44 -3.67 -18.25
CA SER A 123 20.51 -2.69 -18.02
C SER A 123 19.94 -1.28 -17.96
N THR A 124 20.71 -0.38 -17.34
CA THR A 124 20.43 1.05 -17.33
C THR A 124 20.85 1.73 -18.63
N VAL A 125 20.21 2.87 -18.90
CA VAL A 125 20.58 3.80 -19.97
C VAL A 125 21.04 5.11 -19.35
N ARG A 126 22.20 5.62 -19.78
CA ARG A 126 22.69 6.94 -19.34
C ARG A 126 21.99 8.03 -20.12
N ILE A 127 21.44 9.00 -19.42
CA ILE A 127 20.68 10.11 -19.99
C ILE A 127 21.19 11.41 -19.38
N GLN A 128 21.25 12.48 -20.18
CA GLN A 128 21.52 13.83 -19.72
C GLN A 128 20.18 14.57 -19.57
N GLY A 129 19.81 14.93 -18.34
CA GLY A 129 18.70 15.82 -18.06
C GLY A 129 19.01 17.26 -18.43
N ALA A 130 18.01 18.01 -18.87
CA ALA A 130 18.13 19.45 -19.07
C ALA A 130 18.24 20.17 -17.70
N PHE A 131 19.01 21.24 -17.67
CA PHE A 131 19.00 22.18 -16.55
C PHE A 131 17.78 23.08 -16.68
N ILE A 132 17.11 23.33 -15.57
CA ILE A 132 15.99 24.27 -15.47
C ILE A 132 16.35 25.24 -14.35
N SER A 133 16.33 26.55 -14.63
CA SER A 133 16.58 27.59 -13.64
C SER A 133 15.31 27.92 -12.83
N ASP A 134 15.48 28.54 -11.69
CA ASP A 134 14.36 29.00 -10.88
C ASP A 134 13.48 30.01 -11.64
N GLU A 135 14.09 30.87 -12.47
CA GLU A 135 13.37 31.82 -13.33
C GLU A 135 12.49 31.10 -14.37
N GLU A 136 13.00 30.03 -15.01
CA GLU A 136 12.24 29.22 -15.94
C GLU A 136 11.07 28.51 -15.24
N VAL A 137 11.25 28.06 -14.00
CA VAL A 137 10.17 27.48 -13.18
C VAL A 137 9.09 28.52 -12.90
N GLU A 138 9.47 29.72 -12.51
CA GLU A 138 8.53 30.83 -12.28
C GLU A 138 7.77 31.22 -13.56
N ASP A 139 8.45 31.27 -14.69
CA ASP A 139 7.83 31.57 -15.99
C ASP A 139 6.79 30.54 -16.37
N VAL A 140 7.08 29.23 -16.19
CA VAL A 140 6.12 28.15 -16.43
C VAL A 140 4.91 28.26 -15.51
N VAL A 141 5.12 28.51 -14.22
CA VAL A 141 4.03 28.67 -13.23
C VAL A 141 3.16 29.86 -13.60
N ASN A 142 3.76 31.00 -13.95
CA ASN A 142 3.02 32.20 -14.36
C ASN A 142 2.23 31.98 -15.65
N TYR A 143 2.82 31.28 -16.62
CA TYR A 143 2.13 30.92 -17.85
C TYR A 143 0.90 30.04 -17.57
N VAL A 144 1.04 28.98 -16.76
CA VAL A 144 -0.06 28.10 -16.42
C VAL A 144 -1.19 28.84 -15.70
N ARG A 145 -0.83 29.74 -14.73
CA ARG A 145 -1.81 30.58 -14.04
C ARG A 145 -2.57 31.49 -15.00
N ALA A 146 -1.86 32.17 -15.90
CA ALA A 146 -2.48 33.05 -16.90
C ALA A 146 -3.39 32.28 -17.86
N GLU A 147 -3.00 31.07 -18.25
CA GLU A 147 -3.78 30.19 -19.12
C GLU A 147 -5.05 29.71 -18.44
N CYS A 148 -4.99 29.33 -17.16
CA CYS A 148 -6.17 28.97 -16.36
C CYS A 148 -7.18 30.12 -16.27
N ILE A 149 -6.71 31.35 -16.06
CA ILE A 149 -7.56 32.56 -16.01
C ILE A 149 -8.19 32.80 -17.38
N ARG A 150 -7.42 32.69 -18.47
CA ARG A 150 -7.88 32.93 -19.84
C ARG A 150 -8.96 31.94 -20.27
N GLN A 151 -8.85 30.69 -19.85
CA GLN A 151 -9.81 29.63 -20.19
C GLN A 151 -11.07 29.66 -19.31
N GLU A 152 -11.20 30.64 -18.40
CA GLU A 152 -12.28 30.69 -17.40
C GLU A 152 -12.43 29.37 -16.64
N SER A 153 -11.35 28.59 -16.60
CA SER A 153 -11.28 27.33 -15.86
C SER A 153 -11.28 27.66 -14.38
N HIS A 154 -12.44 27.92 -13.83
CA HIS A 154 -12.61 27.88 -12.37
C HIS A 154 -12.47 26.42 -11.94
N VAL A 155 -11.23 25.94 -11.87
CA VAL A 155 -10.94 24.73 -11.12
C VAL A 155 -11.18 25.11 -9.66
N VAL A 156 -12.41 24.92 -9.23
CA VAL A 156 -12.74 24.94 -7.81
C VAL A 156 -12.00 23.72 -7.24
N TYR A 157 -10.87 23.96 -6.61
CA TYR A 157 -10.26 22.94 -5.77
C TYR A 157 -11.19 22.76 -4.57
N GLU A 158 -12.11 21.82 -4.67
CA GLU A 158 -12.76 21.33 -3.47
C GLU A 158 -11.63 20.84 -2.56
N PRO A 159 -11.57 21.30 -1.31
CA PRO A 159 -10.58 20.80 -0.36
C PRO A 159 -10.71 19.28 -0.37
N ILE A 160 -9.61 18.60 -0.69
CA ILE A 160 -9.58 17.14 -0.52
C ILE A 160 -9.85 16.91 0.95
N ASP A 161 -10.93 16.25 1.27
CA ASP A 161 -11.20 15.80 2.62
C ASP A 161 -10.06 14.84 3.01
N LEU A 162 -9.10 15.39 3.78
CA LEU A 162 -7.97 14.64 4.32
C LEU A 162 -8.34 13.90 5.60
N SER A 163 -9.59 13.99 6.05
CA SER A 163 -10.05 13.08 7.09
C SER A 163 -9.86 11.67 6.53
N ILE A 164 -8.82 11.01 7.02
CA ILE A 164 -8.69 9.56 6.86
C ILE A 164 -10.00 9.04 7.43
N PRO A 165 -10.87 8.38 6.65
CA PRO A 165 -12.00 7.73 7.25
C PRO A 165 -11.40 6.88 8.37
N GLU A 166 -11.76 7.20 9.62
CA GLU A 166 -11.45 6.31 10.73
C GLU A 166 -11.72 4.92 10.17
N LYS A 167 -10.72 4.05 10.24
CA LYS A 167 -10.89 2.67 9.81
C LYS A 167 -12.21 2.22 10.42
N THR A 168 -13.26 2.29 9.65
CA THR A 168 -14.47 1.59 10.03
C THR A 168 -14.01 0.15 9.98
N GLU A 169 -13.92 -0.46 11.16
CA GLU A 169 -13.66 -1.89 11.37
C GLU A 169 -14.46 -2.78 10.39
N LYS A 170 -15.44 -2.18 9.72
CA LYS A 170 -16.29 -2.77 8.68
C LYS A 170 -15.67 -2.98 7.30
N GLU A 171 -14.55 -2.34 6.93
CA GLU A 171 -13.90 -2.61 5.64
C GLU A 171 -12.89 -3.78 5.74
N ASP A 172 -12.35 -4.04 6.91
CA ASP A 172 -11.62 -5.29 7.16
C ASP A 172 -12.58 -6.49 7.33
N GLU A 173 -13.85 -6.25 7.69
CA GLU A 173 -14.91 -7.29 7.77
C GLU A 173 -15.41 -7.75 6.39
N MET A 174 -15.23 -7.01 5.31
CA MET A 174 -15.75 -7.39 3.97
C MET A 174 -14.77 -8.20 3.10
N VAL A 175 -13.60 -8.58 3.60
CA VAL A 175 -12.66 -9.53 2.96
C VAL A 175 -12.22 -10.61 3.97
N GLU A 176 -12.98 -10.86 4.99
CA GLU A 176 -12.88 -12.10 5.73
C GLU A 176 -13.70 -13.17 4.98
N GLU A 177 -13.09 -13.77 3.96
CA GLU A 177 -13.32 -15.17 3.72
C GLU A 177 -13.09 -15.86 5.07
N GLN A 178 -14.15 -16.36 5.70
CA GLN A 178 -14.02 -17.21 6.88
C GLN A 178 -13.00 -18.27 6.52
N ASP A 179 -11.85 -18.26 7.19
CA ASP A 179 -10.84 -19.27 6.93
C ASP A 179 -11.48 -20.63 7.21
N ASP A 180 -11.57 -21.47 6.17
CA ASP A 180 -12.23 -22.77 6.23
C ASP A 180 -11.73 -23.63 7.41
N LEU A 181 -10.53 -23.34 7.92
CA LEU A 181 -9.95 -24.01 9.09
C LEU A 181 -10.42 -23.43 10.44
N MET A 182 -11.16 -22.33 10.45
CA MET A 182 -11.53 -21.65 11.70
C MET A 182 -12.35 -22.53 12.63
N PRO A 183 -13.40 -23.28 12.18
CA PRO A 183 -14.15 -24.18 13.03
C PRO A 183 -13.26 -25.30 13.60
N GLU A 184 -12.53 -26.01 12.75
CA GLU A 184 -11.67 -27.13 13.14
C GLU A 184 -10.53 -26.69 14.06
N ALA A 185 -9.94 -25.51 13.80
CA ALA A 185 -8.88 -24.94 14.61
C ALA A 185 -9.39 -24.55 16.01
N SER A 186 -10.58 -23.97 16.12
CA SER A 186 -11.21 -23.58 17.39
C SER A 186 -11.55 -24.79 18.23
N GLU A 187 -12.16 -25.82 17.66
CA GLU A 187 -12.44 -27.09 18.35
C GLU A 187 -11.15 -27.75 18.85
N TRP A 188 -10.11 -27.80 18.02
CA TRP A 188 -8.84 -28.40 18.41
C TRP A 188 -8.16 -27.62 19.55
N VAL A 189 -8.23 -26.29 19.55
CA VAL A 189 -7.70 -25.44 20.63
C VAL A 189 -8.43 -25.73 21.94
N LEU A 190 -9.75 -25.84 21.91
CA LEU A 190 -10.57 -26.22 23.10
C LEU A 190 -10.19 -27.59 23.65
N ASP A 191 -10.12 -28.60 22.77
CA ASP A 191 -9.87 -29.99 23.19
C ASP A 191 -8.46 -30.19 23.74
N THR A 192 -7.46 -29.53 23.17
CA THR A 192 -6.07 -29.72 23.57
C THR A 192 -5.58 -28.73 24.61
N LYS A 193 -6.35 -27.66 24.87
CA LYS A 193 -5.97 -26.52 25.73
C LYS A 193 -4.65 -25.87 25.33
N ARG A 194 -4.36 -25.84 24.03
CA ARG A 194 -3.14 -25.31 23.45
C ARG A 194 -3.38 -24.14 22.50
N ALA A 195 -3.79 -23.00 23.05
CA ALA A 195 -4.04 -21.78 22.31
C ALA A 195 -2.73 -21.02 22.02
N SER A 196 -1.98 -21.45 21.00
CA SER A 196 -0.78 -20.74 20.56
C SER A 196 -0.58 -20.86 19.05
N VAL A 197 -0.02 -19.79 18.43
CA VAL A 197 0.28 -19.73 17.00
C VAL A 197 1.16 -20.92 16.55
N SER A 198 2.18 -21.25 17.34
CA SER A 198 3.11 -22.36 17.04
C SER A 198 2.46 -23.75 17.14
N ALA A 199 1.42 -23.88 17.97
CA ALA A 199 0.67 -25.13 18.09
C ALA A 199 -0.24 -25.33 16.85
N LEU A 200 -0.93 -24.28 16.39
CA LEU A 200 -1.72 -24.30 15.16
C LEU A 200 -0.87 -24.58 13.92
N GLN A 201 0.29 -23.91 13.81
CA GLN A 201 1.22 -24.18 12.69
C GLN A 201 1.59 -25.66 12.57
N ARG A 202 1.94 -26.29 13.69
CA ARG A 202 2.35 -27.69 13.71
C ARG A 202 1.18 -28.65 13.44
N ARG A 203 0.02 -28.35 13.98
CA ARG A 203 -1.16 -29.21 13.84
C ARG A 203 -1.72 -29.21 12.44
N PHE A 204 -1.89 -28.01 11.87
CA PHE A 204 -2.56 -27.80 10.57
C PHE A 204 -1.56 -27.64 9.41
N ARG A 205 -0.23 -27.67 9.69
CA ARG A 205 0.84 -27.46 8.70
C ARG A 205 0.67 -26.19 7.88
N ILE A 206 0.29 -25.10 8.56
CA ILE A 206 0.06 -23.77 7.96
C ILE A 206 1.19 -22.83 8.30
N GLY A 207 1.36 -21.76 7.49
CA GLY A 207 2.36 -20.72 7.73
C GLY A 207 2.06 -19.87 8.97
N TYR A 208 3.08 -19.20 9.50
CA TYR A 208 2.99 -18.35 10.70
C TYR A 208 1.88 -17.29 10.58
N THR A 209 1.81 -16.60 9.42
CA THR A 209 0.83 -15.54 9.16
C THR A 209 -0.62 -16.05 9.20
N ARG A 210 -0.90 -17.24 8.64
CA ARG A 210 -2.24 -17.85 8.68
C ARG A 210 -2.60 -18.31 10.09
N ALA A 211 -1.67 -18.94 10.79
CA ALA A 211 -1.87 -19.36 12.18
C ALA A 211 -2.06 -18.16 13.12
N GLY A 212 -1.35 -17.05 12.89
CA GLY A 212 -1.53 -15.79 13.61
C GLY A 212 -2.94 -15.23 13.41
N ARG A 213 -3.40 -15.10 12.16
CA ARG A 213 -4.76 -14.64 11.85
C ARG A 213 -5.85 -15.49 12.50
N LEU A 214 -5.72 -16.82 12.48
CA LEU A 214 -6.67 -17.69 13.16
C LEU A 214 -6.73 -17.41 14.66
N MET A 215 -5.57 -17.23 15.32
CA MET A 215 -5.51 -16.89 16.75
C MET A 215 -6.11 -15.51 17.05
N ASP A 216 -5.86 -14.53 16.23
CA ASP A 216 -6.36 -13.17 16.41
C ASP A 216 -7.90 -13.11 16.17
N THR A 217 -8.40 -13.90 15.21
CA THR A 217 -9.84 -14.08 15.02
C THR A 217 -10.49 -14.80 16.20
N MET A 218 -9.87 -15.84 16.77
CA MET A 218 -10.36 -16.49 18.00
C MET A 218 -10.39 -15.53 19.19
N GLU A 219 -9.41 -14.64 19.33
CA GLU A 219 -9.40 -13.60 20.37
C GLU A 219 -10.56 -12.61 20.17
N ARG A 220 -10.76 -12.10 18.97
CA ARG A 220 -11.84 -11.18 18.63
C ARG A 220 -13.23 -11.78 18.86
N LEU A 221 -13.40 -13.08 18.57
CA LEU A 221 -14.63 -13.81 18.84
C LEU A 221 -14.80 -14.17 20.33
N GLY A 222 -13.82 -13.84 21.18
CA GLY A 222 -13.85 -14.14 22.61
C GLY A 222 -13.67 -15.63 22.94
N ILE A 223 -13.13 -16.42 22.00
CA ILE A 223 -12.84 -17.85 22.20
C ILE A 223 -11.58 -18.03 23.07
N VAL A 224 -10.59 -17.17 22.84
CA VAL A 224 -9.33 -17.14 23.60
C VAL A 224 -9.06 -15.74 24.14
N GLY A 225 -8.29 -15.64 25.21
CA GLY A 225 -7.84 -14.39 25.81
C GLY A 225 -6.69 -13.73 25.06
N PRO A 226 -6.30 -12.51 25.49
CA PRO A 226 -5.21 -11.75 24.87
C PRO A 226 -3.87 -12.47 25.02
N ALA A 227 -2.90 -12.09 24.18
CA ALA A 227 -1.55 -12.66 24.20
C ALA A 227 -0.77 -12.20 25.44
N GLU A 228 -0.34 -13.12 26.28
CA GLU A 228 0.52 -12.86 27.44
C GLU A 228 1.97 -13.37 27.20
N GLY A 229 2.65 -12.73 26.24
CA GLY A 229 4.02 -13.07 25.90
C GLY A 229 4.16 -14.45 25.22
N ALA A 230 5.04 -15.32 25.73
CA ALA A 230 5.34 -16.63 25.12
C ALA A 230 4.44 -17.77 25.62
N LYS A 231 3.51 -17.52 26.54
CA LYS A 231 2.60 -18.54 27.08
C LYS A 231 1.43 -18.78 26.11
N PRO A 232 0.85 -20.01 26.10
CA PRO A 232 -0.44 -20.25 25.44
C PRO A 232 -1.52 -19.31 26.02
N ARG A 233 -2.41 -18.79 25.17
CA ARG A 233 -3.52 -17.93 25.60
C ARG A 233 -4.54 -18.72 26.41
N ASP A 234 -5.24 -18.07 27.31
CA ASP A 234 -6.32 -18.68 28.07
C ASP A 234 -7.53 -18.95 27.19
N ILE A 235 -8.27 -20.02 27.46
CA ILE A 235 -9.49 -20.36 26.74
C ILE A 235 -10.66 -19.84 27.55
N LEU A 236 -11.52 -19.04 26.92
CA LEU A 236 -12.57 -18.29 27.57
C LEU A 236 -13.96 -18.92 27.42
N VAL A 237 -14.11 -19.92 26.53
CA VAL A 237 -15.41 -20.54 26.19
C VAL A 237 -15.38 -22.05 26.37
N ASP A 238 -16.56 -22.65 26.57
CA ASP A 238 -16.78 -24.09 26.51
C ASP A 238 -17.27 -24.55 25.12
N LYS A 239 -17.56 -25.87 24.97
CA LYS A 239 -17.98 -26.43 23.67
C LYS A 239 -19.35 -25.94 23.21
N GLU A 240 -20.29 -25.69 24.15
CA GLU A 240 -21.62 -25.20 23.81
C GLU A 240 -21.52 -23.76 23.29
N GLN A 241 -20.82 -22.92 24.05
CA GLN A 241 -20.55 -21.51 23.64
C GLN A 241 -19.80 -21.39 22.32
N LEU A 242 -18.82 -22.28 22.08
CA LEU A 242 -18.12 -22.30 20.80
C LEU A 242 -19.06 -22.59 19.63
N SER A 243 -19.96 -23.55 19.80
CA SER A 243 -20.96 -23.89 18.77
C SER A 243 -21.86 -22.69 18.44
N ASP A 244 -22.29 -21.96 19.45
CA ASP A 244 -23.15 -20.76 19.30
C ASP A 244 -22.39 -19.62 18.59
N ILE A 245 -21.12 -19.40 18.92
CA ILE A 245 -20.28 -18.39 18.30
C ILE A 245 -20.05 -18.70 16.81
N LEU A 246 -19.75 -19.96 16.50
CA LEU A 246 -19.51 -20.39 15.11
C LEU A 246 -20.80 -20.46 14.27
N ALA A 247 -21.94 -20.65 14.88
CA ALA A 247 -23.27 -20.63 14.24
C ALA A 247 -23.80 -19.20 13.98
N GLY A 248 -23.07 -18.14 14.38
CA GLY A 248 -23.48 -16.75 14.15
C GLY A 248 -24.56 -16.25 15.13
N GLY A 249 -24.53 -16.69 16.38
CA GLY A 249 -25.44 -16.26 17.41
C GLY A 249 -25.41 -14.74 17.64
N LYS A 250 -26.50 -14.07 17.29
CA LYS A 250 -26.80 -12.69 17.69
C LYS A 250 -26.85 -12.62 19.21
N LYS A 251 -25.97 -11.85 19.85
CA LYS A 251 -26.20 -11.42 21.22
C LYS A 251 -27.44 -10.54 21.23
N GLU A 252 -28.54 -11.01 21.83
CA GLU A 252 -29.60 -10.14 22.31
C GLU A 252 -29.00 -9.28 23.42
N GLU A 253 -29.02 -7.96 23.26
CA GLU A 253 -28.76 -7.03 24.36
C GLU A 253 -29.86 -7.21 25.40
N PRO A 254 -29.52 -7.28 26.68
CA PRO A 254 -30.55 -7.24 27.71
C PRO A 254 -31.16 -5.84 27.73
N SER A 255 -32.45 -5.80 27.48
CA SER A 255 -33.30 -4.64 27.73
C SER A 255 -33.41 -4.40 29.24
N ASP A 256 -32.92 -3.22 29.69
CA ASP A 256 -33.45 -2.51 30.85
C ASP A 256 -33.36 -1.00 30.59
#